data_0dd021ddd5593c3d20f4367cfa044c19
#
_entry.id   0dd021ddd5593c3d20f4367cfa044c19
#
_cell.length_a   1.000
_cell.length_b   1.000
_cell.length_c   1.000
_cell.angle_alpha   90.00
_cell.angle_beta   90.00
_cell.angle_gamma   90.00
#
_symmetry.space_group_name_H-M   'P 1'
#
loop_
_entity.id
_entity.type
_entity.pdbx_description
1 polymer ?
#
loop_
_entity_poly.entity_id
_entity_poly.type
_entity_poly.pdbx_seq_one_letter_code
_entity_poly.pdbx_strand_id
1 'polypeptide(L)'
;AVACPAVTYSENKDEADVTAKNIRLFPDRVEFEALTTGAIARVKLPIPGGFTIYNALAALACGLCLDIPLDKAAAPLRAVRGVKGRVEVVPVPTAYTVIIDYAHTPDALENILTTARDFTAGRLICVFGCGGDRDRSKRPLMGAVAAELADLVVVTSDNPRTEGPEDIIEDILPGMEGMDTQCHVEPDRPEAICWALSQARPGDVVVLAGKGHETYQEINGVQYHLDEREVVAGYFRGQREGAGKKQGQGTENGGKVPAYVVK
;
A
#
# COMPACT_ATOMS: atom_id res chain seq x y z
N ALA A 1 38.32 0.55 -6.24
CA ALA A 1 38.62 -0.55 -5.32
C ALA A 1 38.32 -0.09 -3.90
N VAL A 2 37.56 -0.87 -3.15
CA VAL A 2 37.23 -0.58 -1.74
C VAL A 2 38.51 -0.87 -0.93
N ALA A 3 38.94 0.10 -0.12
CA ALA A 3 40.17 -0.01 0.68
C ALA A 3 39.95 -0.71 2.06
N CYS A 4 38.70 -1.13 2.38
CA CYS A 4 38.35 -1.83 3.62
C CYS A 4 37.63 -3.15 3.29
N PRO A 5 37.60 -4.12 4.23
CA PRO A 5 36.78 -5.30 4.09
C PRO A 5 35.33 -4.92 3.82
N ALA A 6 34.67 -5.60 2.88
CA ALA A 6 33.30 -5.37 2.54
C ALA A 6 32.52 -6.69 2.64
N VAL A 7 31.31 -6.62 3.20
CA VAL A 7 30.34 -7.73 3.18
C VAL A 7 29.30 -7.42 2.10
N THR A 8 29.12 -8.37 1.20
CA THR A 8 28.20 -8.27 0.07
C THR A 8 26.90 -9.02 0.36
N TYR A 9 25.76 -8.55 -0.19
CA TYR A 9 24.50 -9.26 -0.09
C TYR A 9 23.71 -9.17 -1.40
N SER A 10 22.92 -10.22 -1.70
CA SER A 10 22.14 -10.26 -2.93
C SER A 10 21.00 -11.29 -2.83
N GLU A 11 19.90 -11.01 -3.53
CA GLU A 11 18.82 -11.99 -3.80
C GLU A 11 19.16 -12.88 -5.00
N ASN A 12 19.96 -12.38 -5.95
CA ASN A 12 20.13 -12.95 -7.28
C ASN A 12 21.55 -13.47 -7.56
N LYS A 13 22.54 -13.14 -6.72
CA LYS A 13 23.94 -13.53 -6.91
C LYS A 13 24.40 -14.46 -5.79
N ASP A 14 24.69 -15.70 -6.14
CA ASP A 14 25.08 -16.74 -5.19
C ASP A 14 26.49 -16.52 -4.60
N GLU A 15 27.31 -15.69 -5.24
CA GLU A 15 28.68 -15.35 -4.78
C GLU A 15 28.67 -14.29 -3.68
N ALA A 16 27.53 -13.68 -3.33
CA ALA A 16 27.47 -12.72 -2.25
C ALA A 16 27.64 -13.40 -0.88
N ASP A 17 28.23 -12.68 0.08
CA ASP A 17 28.48 -13.19 1.44
C ASP A 17 27.17 -13.54 2.17
N VAL A 18 26.08 -12.82 1.86
CA VAL A 18 24.73 -13.11 2.38
C VAL A 18 23.76 -13.17 1.22
N THR A 19 23.05 -14.30 1.07
CA THR A 19 22.08 -14.50 -0.02
C THR A 19 20.70 -14.88 0.52
N ALA A 20 19.64 -14.59 -0.23
CA ALA A 20 18.29 -15.03 0.05
C ALA A 20 17.87 -16.18 -0.88
N LYS A 21 17.28 -17.24 -0.33
CA LYS A 21 16.71 -18.36 -1.07
C LYS A 21 15.33 -18.72 -0.53
N ASN A 22 14.59 -19.50 -1.32
CA ASN A 22 13.24 -19.99 -0.95
C ASN A 22 12.29 -18.84 -0.56
N ILE A 23 12.36 -17.75 -1.34
CA ILE A 23 11.60 -16.52 -1.14
C ILE A 23 10.11 -16.80 -1.34
N ARG A 24 9.30 -16.34 -0.38
CA ARG A 24 7.82 -16.35 -0.44
C ARG A 24 7.30 -14.97 -0.07
N LEU A 25 6.53 -14.38 -0.96
CA LEU A 25 5.85 -13.11 -0.75
C LEU A 25 4.40 -13.36 -0.32
N PHE A 26 3.97 -12.65 0.72
CA PHE A 26 2.61 -12.70 1.24
C PHE A 26 2.10 -11.25 1.40
N PRO A 27 0.78 -11.05 1.42
CA PRO A 27 0.19 -9.72 1.59
C PRO A 27 0.53 -9.02 2.92
N ASP A 28 0.96 -9.77 3.93
CA ASP A 28 1.26 -9.28 5.28
C ASP A 28 2.71 -9.47 5.71
N ARG A 29 3.54 -10.16 4.89
CA ARG A 29 4.91 -10.52 5.28
C ARG A 29 5.73 -11.05 4.11
N VAL A 30 7.04 -11.18 4.36
CA VAL A 30 7.95 -11.99 3.53
C VAL A 30 8.56 -13.12 4.37
N GLU A 31 8.83 -14.26 3.73
CA GLU A 31 9.55 -15.39 4.32
C GLU A 31 10.66 -15.82 3.36
N PHE A 32 11.86 -16.06 3.86
CA PHE A 32 12.99 -16.55 3.08
C PHE A 32 14.05 -17.23 3.95
N GLU A 33 14.99 -17.89 3.33
CA GLU A 33 16.19 -18.42 3.98
C GLU A 33 17.38 -17.52 3.64
N ALA A 34 17.99 -16.93 4.68
CA ALA A 34 19.25 -16.21 4.56
C ALA A 34 20.41 -17.21 4.70
N LEU A 35 21.32 -17.20 3.73
CA LEU A 35 22.45 -18.11 3.65
C LEU A 35 23.77 -17.33 3.71
N THR A 36 24.76 -17.89 4.40
CA THR A 36 26.17 -17.53 4.34
C THR A 36 26.99 -18.78 4.09
N THR A 37 28.32 -18.67 3.91
CA THR A 37 29.21 -19.82 3.70
C THR A 37 29.11 -20.87 4.81
N GLY A 38 28.73 -20.50 6.04
CA GLY A 38 28.73 -21.40 7.20
C GLY A 38 27.41 -21.50 7.95
N ALA A 39 26.35 -20.79 7.55
CA ALA A 39 25.10 -20.77 8.30
C ALA A 39 23.88 -20.53 7.39
N ILE A 40 22.73 -21.03 7.86
CA ILE A 40 21.41 -20.79 7.27
C ILE A 40 20.48 -20.32 8.39
N ALA A 41 19.74 -19.22 8.14
CA ALA A 41 18.71 -18.73 9.05
C ALA A 41 17.38 -18.53 8.32
N ARG A 42 16.29 -18.98 8.92
CA ARG A 42 14.93 -18.67 8.42
C ARG A 42 14.50 -17.30 8.89
N VAL A 43 14.19 -16.45 7.94
CA VAL A 43 13.69 -15.09 8.18
C VAL A 43 12.20 -15.06 7.90
N LYS A 44 11.46 -14.49 8.85
CA LYS A 44 10.06 -14.12 8.69
C LYS A 44 9.91 -12.68 9.14
N LEU A 45 9.54 -11.81 8.21
CA LEU A 45 9.45 -10.37 8.45
C LEU A 45 8.03 -9.89 8.13
N PRO A 46 7.28 -9.32 9.09
CA PRO A 46 5.89 -8.91 8.90
C PRO A 46 5.79 -7.55 8.18
N ILE A 47 6.46 -7.43 7.05
CA ILE A 47 6.43 -6.32 6.12
C ILE A 47 6.38 -6.93 4.72
N PRO A 48 5.35 -6.68 3.91
CA PRO A 48 5.25 -7.25 2.57
C PRO A 48 6.20 -6.58 1.56
N GLY A 49 6.33 -7.21 0.40
CA GLY A 49 7.09 -6.70 -0.75
C GLY A 49 8.53 -7.17 -0.83
N GLY A 50 9.00 -7.41 -2.06
CA GLY A 50 10.35 -7.94 -2.35
C GLY A 50 11.47 -7.06 -1.81
N PHE A 51 11.33 -5.71 -1.86
CA PHE A 51 12.31 -4.78 -1.31
C PHE A 51 12.63 -5.02 0.18
N THR A 52 11.69 -5.61 0.93
CA THR A 52 11.86 -5.97 2.35
C THR A 52 12.94 -7.02 2.53
N ILE A 53 13.09 -7.95 1.57
CA ILE A 53 14.14 -8.97 1.58
C ILE A 53 15.51 -8.30 1.47
N TYR A 54 15.64 -7.37 0.51
CA TYR A 54 16.90 -6.65 0.31
C TYR A 54 17.30 -5.83 1.54
N ASN A 55 16.35 -5.16 2.17
CA ASN A 55 16.57 -4.43 3.43
C ASN A 55 16.95 -5.37 4.58
N ALA A 56 16.33 -6.53 4.66
CA ALA A 56 16.66 -7.54 5.67
C ALA A 56 18.07 -8.10 5.47
N LEU A 57 18.45 -8.40 4.23
CA LEU A 57 19.81 -8.85 3.90
C LEU A 57 20.86 -7.80 4.29
N ALA A 58 20.59 -6.51 4.05
CA ALA A 58 21.46 -5.43 4.50
C ALA A 58 21.63 -5.41 6.02
N ALA A 59 20.53 -5.55 6.77
CA ALA A 59 20.56 -5.61 8.22
C ALA A 59 21.35 -6.83 8.75
N LEU A 60 21.16 -8.00 8.12
CA LEU A 60 21.92 -9.22 8.45
C LEU A 60 23.41 -9.06 8.16
N ALA A 61 23.77 -8.48 7.00
CA ALA A 61 25.15 -8.18 6.64
C ALA A 61 25.82 -7.24 7.66
N CYS A 62 25.11 -6.19 8.10
CA CYS A 62 25.57 -5.32 9.19
C CYS A 62 25.78 -6.09 10.50
N GLY A 63 24.88 -7.00 10.84
CA GLY A 63 25.01 -7.86 12.02
C GLY A 63 26.29 -8.71 11.96
N LEU A 64 26.57 -9.31 10.79
CA LEU A 64 27.79 -10.11 10.59
C LEU A 64 29.07 -9.26 10.70
N CYS A 65 29.04 -8.01 10.21
CA CYS A 65 30.16 -7.07 10.41
C CYS A 65 30.41 -6.73 11.88
N LEU A 66 29.45 -6.95 12.76
CA LEU A 66 29.51 -6.76 14.21
C LEU A 66 29.74 -8.09 14.97
N ASP A 67 30.15 -9.15 14.27
CA ASP A 67 30.35 -10.49 14.82
C ASP A 67 29.10 -11.11 15.47
N ILE A 68 27.90 -10.67 15.07
CA ILE A 68 26.64 -11.25 15.52
C ILE A 68 26.32 -12.49 14.67
N PRO A 69 26.14 -13.69 15.26
CA PRO A 69 25.78 -14.88 14.51
C PRO A 69 24.48 -14.70 13.71
N LEU A 70 24.40 -15.29 12.51
CA LEU A 70 23.29 -15.11 11.57
C LEU A 70 21.91 -15.41 12.19
N ASP A 71 21.81 -16.48 12.98
CA ASP A 71 20.57 -16.85 13.68
C ASP A 71 20.15 -15.80 14.71
N LYS A 72 21.09 -15.18 15.41
CA LYS A 72 20.88 -14.11 16.39
C LYS A 72 20.50 -12.79 15.72
N ALA A 73 21.07 -12.49 14.56
CA ALA A 73 20.70 -11.32 13.76
C ALA A 73 19.31 -11.48 13.11
N ALA A 74 18.95 -12.71 12.68
CA ALA A 74 17.67 -13.00 12.03
C ALA A 74 16.48 -13.05 13.02
N ALA A 75 16.69 -13.55 14.24
CA ALA A 75 15.61 -13.78 15.20
C ALA A 75 14.77 -12.53 15.53
N PRO A 76 15.32 -11.32 15.75
CA PRO A 76 14.54 -10.12 16.06
C PRO A 76 13.76 -9.57 14.87
N LEU A 77 14.09 -9.93 13.61
CA LEU A 77 13.39 -9.41 12.44
C LEU A 77 11.89 -9.76 12.45
N ARG A 78 11.49 -10.87 13.07
CA ARG A 78 10.08 -11.26 13.22
C ARG A 78 9.23 -10.29 14.06
N ALA A 79 9.86 -9.45 14.87
CA ALA A 79 9.20 -8.49 15.74
C ALA A 79 9.17 -7.08 15.16
N VAL A 80 9.80 -6.85 14.01
CA VAL A 80 9.80 -5.54 13.32
C VAL A 80 8.41 -5.25 12.78
N ARG A 81 7.89 -4.04 13.05
CA ARG A 81 6.52 -3.66 12.67
C ARG A 81 6.43 -2.78 11.41
N GLY A 82 7.55 -2.56 10.72
CA GLY A 82 7.60 -1.64 9.59
C GLY A 82 7.61 -0.17 10.00
N VAL A 83 7.41 0.69 9.04
CA VAL A 83 7.37 2.15 9.21
C VAL A 83 5.96 2.63 8.95
N LYS A 84 5.40 3.45 9.86
CA LYS A 84 4.06 4.02 9.71
C LYS A 84 3.94 4.73 8.35
N GLY A 85 2.92 4.36 7.57
CA GLY A 85 2.65 4.93 6.24
C GLY A 85 3.62 4.53 5.14
N ARG A 86 4.37 3.42 5.31
CA ARG A 86 5.24 2.83 4.29
C ARG A 86 4.92 1.35 4.15
N VAL A 87 4.20 0.98 3.11
CA VAL A 87 3.66 -0.37 2.88
C VAL A 87 3.05 -0.94 4.17
N GLU A 88 2.33 -0.10 4.89
CA GLU A 88 1.76 -0.41 6.19
C GLU A 88 0.51 -1.25 6.02
N VAL A 89 0.56 -2.51 6.44
CA VAL A 89 -0.62 -3.38 6.46
C VAL A 89 -1.52 -3.02 7.63
N VAL A 90 -2.74 -2.59 7.33
CA VAL A 90 -3.76 -2.28 8.34
C VAL A 90 -4.50 -3.56 8.70
N PRO A 91 -4.55 -3.95 9.99
CA PRO A 91 -5.30 -5.12 10.43
C PRO A 91 -6.81 -4.94 10.18
N VAL A 92 -7.40 -5.82 9.38
CA VAL A 92 -8.83 -5.86 9.08
C VAL A 92 -9.42 -7.26 9.31
N PRO A 93 -10.70 -7.39 9.73
CA PRO A 93 -11.32 -8.68 10.02
C PRO A 93 -11.89 -9.35 8.76
N THR A 94 -11.13 -9.33 7.65
CA THR A 94 -11.56 -9.83 6.33
C THR A 94 -10.46 -10.66 5.69
N ALA A 95 -10.79 -11.33 4.58
CA ALA A 95 -9.85 -12.11 3.79
C ALA A 95 -9.23 -11.30 2.64
N TYR A 96 -9.36 -9.98 2.62
CA TYR A 96 -8.59 -9.07 1.77
C TYR A 96 -7.61 -8.24 2.61
N THR A 97 -6.63 -7.65 1.97
CA THR A 97 -5.58 -6.86 2.63
C THR A 97 -5.78 -5.38 2.36
N VAL A 98 -5.53 -4.53 3.37
CA VAL A 98 -5.50 -3.06 3.23
C VAL A 98 -4.09 -2.57 3.53
N ILE A 99 -3.54 -1.77 2.61
CA ILE A 99 -2.20 -1.19 2.72
C ILE A 99 -2.30 0.33 2.66
N ILE A 100 -1.60 1.01 3.55
CA ILE A 100 -1.42 2.46 3.51
C ILE A 100 0.02 2.77 3.10
N ASP A 101 0.19 3.67 2.12
CA ASP A 101 1.51 4.10 1.66
C ASP A 101 1.56 5.61 1.36
N TYR A 102 2.76 6.19 1.46
CA TYR A 102 3.02 7.61 1.20
C TYR A 102 3.29 7.91 -0.29
N ALA A 103 3.01 7.01 -1.19
CA ALA A 103 3.21 7.17 -2.63
C ALA A 103 2.36 8.32 -3.19
N HIS A 104 3.00 9.45 -3.52
CA HIS A 104 2.37 10.69 -4.00
C HIS A 104 3.05 11.26 -5.25
N THR A 105 3.86 10.45 -5.92
CA THR A 105 4.50 10.72 -7.21
C THR A 105 4.25 9.55 -8.16
N PRO A 106 4.33 9.74 -9.50
CA PRO A 106 4.15 8.65 -10.46
C PRO A 106 5.02 7.44 -10.15
N ASP A 107 6.34 7.63 -9.99
CA ASP A 107 7.30 6.55 -9.72
C ASP A 107 7.00 5.82 -8.39
N ALA A 108 6.61 6.57 -7.34
CA ALA A 108 6.27 5.95 -6.06
C ALA A 108 4.96 5.14 -6.14
N LEU A 109 3.97 5.64 -6.91
CA LEU A 109 2.72 4.94 -7.14
C LEU A 109 2.93 3.67 -7.95
N GLU A 110 3.75 3.73 -9.01
CA GLU A 110 4.17 2.59 -9.80
C GLU A 110 4.84 1.53 -8.91
N ASN A 111 5.81 1.95 -8.10
CA ASN A 111 6.54 1.05 -7.20
C ASN A 111 5.63 0.34 -6.20
N ILE A 112 4.70 1.05 -5.55
CA ILE A 112 3.80 0.42 -4.57
C ILE A 112 2.79 -0.50 -5.24
N LEU A 113 2.23 -0.13 -6.39
CA LEU A 113 1.27 -0.97 -7.10
C LEU A 113 1.93 -2.21 -7.68
N THR A 114 3.12 -2.10 -8.28
CA THR A 114 3.92 -3.25 -8.73
C THR A 114 4.25 -4.18 -7.57
N THR A 115 4.72 -3.63 -6.45
CA THR A 115 5.00 -4.41 -5.24
C THR A 115 3.76 -5.12 -4.71
N ALA A 116 2.61 -4.44 -4.68
CA ALA A 116 1.36 -5.03 -4.23
C ALA A 116 0.89 -6.15 -5.18
N ARG A 117 1.07 -5.98 -6.49
CA ARG A 117 0.72 -6.97 -7.51
C ARG A 117 1.43 -8.30 -7.30
N ASP A 118 2.69 -8.32 -6.84
CA ASP A 118 3.49 -9.53 -6.62
C ASP A 118 2.85 -10.53 -5.64
N PHE A 119 2.00 -10.06 -4.74
CA PHE A 119 1.32 -10.90 -3.74
C PHE A 119 -0.21 -10.82 -3.77
N THR A 120 -0.80 -10.11 -4.73
CA THR A 120 -2.25 -10.00 -4.90
C THR A 120 -2.79 -11.25 -5.58
N ALA A 121 -3.64 -12.01 -4.88
CA ALA A 121 -4.29 -13.19 -5.44
C ALA A 121 -5.59 -12.86 -6.21
N GLY A 122 -6.26 -11.77 -5.83
CA GLY A 122 -7.47 -11.24 -6.45
C GLY A 122 -7.21 -9.96 -7.24
N ARG A 123 -8.05 -8.94 -7.02
CA ARG A 123 -7.91 -7.63 -7.66
C ARG A 123 -7.02 -6.71 -6.82
N LEU A 124 -6.29 -5.84 -7.51
CA LEU A 124 -5.59 -4.71 -6.92
C LEU A 124 -6.47 -3.46 -7.04
N ILE A 125 -6.87 -2.89 -5.92
CA ILE A 125 -7.71 -1.69 -5.83
C ILE A 125 -6.82 -0.54 -5.37
N CYS A 126 -6.75 0.53 -6.14
CA CYS A 126 -5.95 1.71 -5.83
C CYS A 126 -6.84 2.89 -5.46
N VAL A 127 -6.66 3.44 -4.26
CA VAL A 127 -7.30 4.69 -3.82
C VAL A 127 -6.22 5.75 -3.74
N PHE A 128 -6.31 6.81 -4.55
CA PHE A 128 -5.32 7.87 -4.56
C PHE A 128 -5.90 9.22 -4.96
N GLY A 129 -5.16 10.27 -4.65
CA GLY A 129 -5.39 11.63 -5.11
C GLY A 129 -4.09 12.39 -5.24
N CYS A 130 -4.17 13.62 -5.73
CA CYS A 130 -3.03 14.52 -5.86
C CYS A 130 -3.17 15.72 -4.95
N GLY A 131 -2.04 16.25 -4.46
CA GLY A 131 -2.03 17.48 -3.67
C GLY A 131 -2.23 18.71 -4.56
N GLY A 132 -3.01 19.67 -4.04
CA GLY A 132 -3.11 21.02 -4.59
C GLY A 132 -1.86 21.84 -4.31
N ASP A 133 -1.68 22.98 -5.04
CA ASP A 133 -0.53 23.88 -4.96
C ASP A 133 0.81 23.14 -5.18
N ARG A 134 0.79 22.16 -6.06
CA ARG A 134 1.93 21.31 -6.42
C ARG A 134 2.01 21.17 -7.95
N ASP A 135 3.03 20.48 -8.42
CA ASP A 135 3.21 20.18 -9.83
C ASP A 135 1.99 19.46 -10.42
N ARG A 136 1.26 20.17 -11.29
CA ARG A 136 0.05 19.66 -11.96
C ARG A 136 0.39 18.63 -13.03
N SER A 137 1.60 18.70 -13.63
CA SER A 137 2.00 17.80 -14.72
C SER A 137 2.04 16.33 -14.31
N LYS A 138 2.24 16.05 -13.02
CA LYS A 138 2.22 14.68 -12.47
C LYS A 138 0.83 14.07 -12.37
N ARG A 139 -0.26 14.88 -12.36
CA ARG A 139 -1.64 14.42 -12.11
C ARG A 139 -2.08 13.38 -13.14
N PRO A 140 -2.04 13.68 -14.47
CA PRO A 140 -2.39 12.69 -15.48
C PRO A 140 -1.42 11.49 -15.50
N LEU A 141 -0.14 11.70 -15.18
CA LEU A 141 0.83 10.59 -15.11
C LEU A 141 0.48 9.60 -13.98
N MET A 142 0.05 10.11 -12.83
CA MET A 142 -0.43 9.24 -11.73
C MET A 142 -1.72 8.52 -12.10
N GLY A 143 -2.63 9.17 -12.84
CA GLY A 143 -3.82 8.55 -13.40
C GLY A 143 -3.48 7.37 -14.31
N ALA A 144 -2.55 7.58 -15.25
CA ALA A 144 -2.07 6.56 -16.18
C ALA A 144 -1.45 5.35 -15.45
N VAL A 145 -0.55 5.60 -14.51
CA VAL A 145 0.08 4.53 -13.69
C VAL A 145 -0.97 3.72 -12.91
N ALA A 146 -1.93 4.42 -12.27
CA ALA A 146 -2.98 3.73 -11.54
C ALA A 146 -3.86 2.87 -12.45
N ALA A 147 -4.24 3.39 -13.61
CA ALA A 147 -5.07 2.67 -14.58
C ALA A 147 -4.35 1.48 -15.23
N GLU A 148 -3.03 1.56 -15.43
CA GLU A 148 -2.23 0.47 -15.99
C GLU A 148 -2.06 -0.69 -15.01
N LEU A 149 -1.86 -0.40 -13.72
CA LEU A 149 -1.42 -1.40 -12.74
C LEU A 149 -2.54 -1.92 -11.83
N ALA A 150 -3.63 -1.16 -11.63
CA ALA A 150 -4.74 -1.58 -10.79
C ALA A 150 -5.94 -2.11 -11.61
N ASP A 151 -6.73 -2.98 -11.01
CA ASP A 151 -7.97 -3.51 -11.60
C ASP A 151 -9.17 -2.60 -11.32
N LEU A 152 -9.09 -1.80 -10.26
CA LEU A 152 -10.08 -0.80 -9.87
C LEU A 152 -9.36 0.40 -9.29
N VAL A 153 -9.64 1.58 -9.82
CA VAL A 153 -9.08 2.84 -9.35
C VAL A 153 -10.18 3.69 -8.71
N VAL A 154 -9.89 4.23 -7.55
CA VAL A 154 -10.73 5.22 -6.87
C VAL A 154 -9.95 6.53 -6.79
N VAL A 155 -10.37 7.52 -7.56
CA VAL A 155 -9.76 8.85 -7.59
C VAL A 155 -10.47 9.73 -6.57
N THR A 156 -9.70 10.33 -5.67
CA THR A 156 -10.22 11.10 -4.54
C THR A 156 -9.35 12.32 -4.23
N SER A 157 -9.71 13.10 -3.24
CA SER A 157 -8.91 14.21 -2.73
C SER A 157 -7.74 13.71 -1.87
N ASP A 158 -6.61 14.40 -1.94
CA ASP A 158 -5.48 14.29 -1.01
C ASP A 158 -5.48 15.50 -0.06
N ASN A 159 -4.53 16.42 -0.18
CA ASN A 159 -4.52 17.73 0.44
C ASN A 159 -4.82 18.78 -0.64
N PRO A 160 -6.06 19.20 -0.86
CA PRO A 160 -6.40 20.12 -1.96
C PRO A 160 -5.81 21.51 -1.77
N ARG A 161 -5.50 21.92 -0.55
CA ARG A 161 -4.96 23.23 -0.18
C ARG A 161 -5.87 24.36 -0.67
N THR A 162 -5.40 25.20 -1.59
CA THR A 162 -6.20 26.34 -2.13
C THR A 162 -6.96 25.99 -3.41
N GLU A 163 -6.70 24.81 -4.00
CA GLU A 163 -7.40 24.34 -5.21
C GLU A 163 -8.70 23.60 -4.88
N GLY A 164 -9.66 23.61 -5.80
CA GLY A 164 -10.85 22.76 -5.72
C GLY A 164 -10.48 21.27 -5.82
N PRO A 165 -11.00 20.39 -4.94
CA PRO A 165 -10.76 18.95 -5.05
C PRO A 165 -11.16 18.38 -6.42
N GLU A 166 -12.28 18.84 -6.95
CA GLU A 166 -12.82 18.44 -8.25
C GLU A 166 -11.89 18.85 -9.39
N ASP A 167 -11.32 20.06 -9.36
CA ASP A 167 -10.39 20.54 -10.37
C ASP A 167 -9.11 19.67 -10.42
N ILE A 168 -8.64 19.23 -9.24
CA ILE A 168 -7.50 18.32 -9.14
C ILE A 168 -7.83 16.96 -9.74
N ILE A 169 -9.02 16.45 -9.47
CA ILE A 169 -9.51 15.18 -10.01
C ILE A 169 -9.64 15.26 -11.53
N GLU A 170 -10.18 16.37 -12.07
CA GLU A 170 -10.28 16.61 -13.51
C GLU A 170 -8.91 16.61 -14.21
N ASP A 171 -7.84 17.05 -13.54
CA ASP A 171 -6.47 16.96 -14.07
C ASP A 171 -5.90 15.52 -14.04
N ILE A 172 -6.42 14.63 -13.19
CA ILE A 172 -5.98 13.23 -13.10
C ILE A 172 -6.62 12.38 -14.21
N LEU A 173 -7.92 12.57 -14.46
CA LEU A 173 -8.73 11.70 -15.32
C LEU A 173 -8.21 11.55 -16.76
N PRO A 174 -7.63 12.59 -17.41
CA PRO A 174 -7.08 12.45 -18.77
C PRO A 174 -6.00 11.38 -18.90
N GLY A 175 -5.27 11.09 -17.82
CA GLY A 175 -4.28 10.00 -17.80
C GLY A 175 -4.90 8.59 -17.87
N MET A 176 -6.19 8.47 -17.60
CA MET A 176 -6.92 7.20 -17.58
C MET A 176 -7.76 6.98 -18.86
N GLU A 177 -7.81 7.98 -19.76
CA GLU A 177 -8.59 7.89 -21.01
C GLU A 177 -8.09 6.73 -21.89
N GLY A 178 -9.03 5.95 -22.41
CA GLY A 178 -8.74 4.82 -23.29
C GLY A 178 -8.24 3.56 -22.58
N MET A 179 -8.20 3.54 -21.25
CA MET A 179 -7.90 2.36 -20.43
C MET A 179 -9.19 1.60 -20.10
N ASP A 180 -9.12 0.25 -20.07
CA ASP A 180 -10.26 -0.61 -19.71
C ASP A 180 -10.47 -0.71 -18.18
N THR A 181 -9.64 -0.04 -17.38
CA THR A 181 -9.67 -0.10 -15.93
C THR A 181 -10.90 0.59 -15.36
N GLN A 182 -11.59 -0.07 -14.44
CA GLN A 182 -12.73 0.52 -13.75
C GLN A 182 -12.26 1.72 -12.91
N CYS A 183 -12.93 2.87 -13.07
CA CYS A 183 -12.67 4.08 -12.30
C CYS A 183 -13.92 4.51 -11.54
N HIS A 184 -13.72 4.87 -10.26
CA HIS A 184 -14.72 5.54 -9.44
C HIS A 184 -14.14 6.87 -8.95
N VAL A 185 -14.95 7.91 -9.00
CA VAL A 185 -14.56 9.24 -8.51
C VAL A 185 -15.40 9.57 -7.28
N GLU A 186 -14.72 9.87 -6.17
CA GLU A 186 -15.33 10.31 -4.93
C GLU A 186 -14.42 11.35 -4.27
N PRO A 187 -14.76 12.66 -4.31
CA PRO A 187 -13.94 13.73 -3.74
C PRO A 187 -13.73 13.61 -2.23
N ASP A 188 -14.72 13.11 -1.48
CA ASP A 188 -14.58 12.88 -0.04
C ASP A 188 -13.74 11.64 0.23
N ARG A 189 -12.51 11.83 0.74
CA ARG A 189 -11.56 10.73 0.93
C ARG A 189 -12.03 9.64 1.90
N PRO A 190 -12.62 9.94 3.07
CA PRO A 190 -13.28 8.95 3.92
C PRO A 190 -14.32 8.10 3.18
N GLU A 191 -15.21 8.73 2.41
CA GLU A 191 -16.24 8.01 1.65
C GLU A 191 -15.61 7.18 0.52
N ALA A 192 -14.60 7.70 -0.18
CA ALA A 192 -13.83 6.97 -1.19
C ALA A 192 -13.20 5.69 -0.61
N ILE A 193 -12.59 5.78 0.58
CA ILE A 193 -12.03 4.62 1.29
C ILE A 193 -13.13 3.63 1.63
N CYS A 194 -14.24 4.09 2.23
CA CYS A 194 -15.38 3.24 2.59
C CYS A 194 -15.96 2.53 1.36
N TRP A 195 -16.07 3.26 0.24
CA TRP A 195 -16.54 2.68 -1.01
C TRP A 195 -15.58 1.59 -1.52
N ALA A 196 -14.27 1.87 -1.57
CA ALA A 196 -13.26 0.89 -1.99
C ALA A 196 -13.31 -0.39 -1.13
N LEU A 197 -13.40 -0.24 0.20
CA LEU A 197 -13.51 -1.36 1.12
C LEU A 197 -14.80 -2.18 0.89
N SER A 198 -15.90 -1.54 0.48
CA SER A 198 -17.17 -2.21 0.17
C SER A 198 -17.11 -3.04 -1.11
N GLN A 199 -16.22 -2.67 -2.05
CA GLN A 199 -16.00 -3.40 -3.31
C GLN A 199 -15.03 -4.57 -3.15
N ALA A 200 -14.19 -4.57 -2.11
CA ALA A 200 -13.15 -5.57 -1.91
C ALA A 200 -13.70 -6.96 -1.58
N ARG A 201 -13.07 -7.99 -2.13
CA ARG A 201 -13.42 -9.41 -2.03
C ARG A 201 -12.25 -10.20 -1.44
N PRO A 202 -12.47 -11.43 -0.96
CA PRO A 202 -11.38 -12.30 -0.52
C PRO A 202 -10.25 -12.41 -1.57
N GLY A 203 -9.02 -12.19 -1.14
CA GLY A 203 -7.83 -12.20 -2.00
C GLY A 203 -7.47 -10.87 -2.65
N ASP A 204 -8.34 -9.85 -2.59
CA ASP A 204 -8.04 -8.51 -3.08
C ASP A 204 -7.02 -7.80 -2.18
N VAL A 205 -6.32 -6.82 -2.77
CA VAL A 205 -5.47 -5.87 -2.05
C VAL A 205 -5.98 -4.46 -2.33
N VAL A 206 -6.25 -3.69 -1.27
CA VAL A 206 -6.64 -2.28 -1.34
C VAL A 206 -5.45 -1.43 -0.92
N VAL A 207 -4.92 -0.61 -1.82
CA VAL A 207 -3.83 0.32 -1.56
C VAL A 207 -4.40 1.72 -1.39
N LEU A 208 -4.23 2.30 -0.20
CA LEU A 208 -4.52 3.70 0.11
C LEU A 208 -3.23 4.49 -0.06
N ALA A 209 -3.07 5.16 -1.20
CA ALA A 209 -1.85 5.86 -1.57
C ALA A 209 -1.96 7.38 -1.38
N GLY A 210 -0.84 8.01 -1.00
CA GLY A 210 -0.68 9.45 -0.91
C GLY A 210 -0.36 9.93 0.50
N LYS A 211 -1.22 9.66 1.47
CA LYS A 211 -1.14 10.23 2.83
C LYS A 211 -0.16 9.51 3.75
N GLY A 212 -0.03 8.20 3.62
CA GLY A 212 0.93 7.43 4.42
C GLY A 212 0.79 7.67 5.94
N HIS A 213 1.75 8.37 6.54
CA HIS A 213 1.76 8.65 7.97
C HIS A 213 0.95 9.89 8.39
N GLU A 214 0.47 10.69 7.42
CA GLU A 214 -0.32 11.88 7.69
C GLU A 214 -1.65 11.52 8.39
N THR A 215 -2.07 12.38 9.31
CA THR A 215 -3.31 12.24 10.09
C THR A 215 -4.23 13.46 9.90
N TYR A 216 -4.05 14.17 8.79
CA TYR A 216 -4.82 15.37 8.47
C TYR A 216 -5.07 15.50 6.98
N GLN A 217 -6.03 16.33 6.62
CA GLN A 217 -6.26 16.88 5.30
C GLN A 217 -6.15 18.40 5.37
N GLU A 218 -5.33 18.99 4.51
CA GLU A 218 -5.14 20.44 4.44
C GLU A 218 -6.07 21.06 3.39
N ILE A 219 -6.96 21.96 3.84
CA ILE A 219 -7.92 22.70 3.00
C ILE A 219 -7.82 24.19 3.36
N ASN A 220 -7.47 25.03 2.41
CA ASN A 220 -7.34 26.49 2.59
C ASN A 220 -6.47 26.88 3.81
N GLY A 221 -5.33 26.18 4.00
CA GLY A 221 -4.38 26.42 5.08
C GLY A 221 -4.83 25.91 6.45
N VAL A 222 -5.99 25.23 6.54
CA VAL A 222 -6.49 24.60 7.76
C VAL A 222 -6.28 23.09 7.67
N GLN A 223 -5.73 22.48 8.72
CA GLN A 223 -5.59 21.04 8.84
C GLN A 223 -6.81 20.45 9.57
N TYR A 224 -7.55 19.61 8.88
CA TYR A 224 -8.67 18.84 9.43
C TYR A 224 -8.17 17.43 9.73
N HIS A 225 -8.58 16.89 10.88
CA HIS A 225 -8.20 15.53 11.25
C HIS A 225 -8.72 14.50 10.24
N LEU A 226 -7.82 13.68 9.71
CA LEU A 226 -8.10 12.55 8.84
C LEU A 226 -6.98 11.53 8.96
N ASP A 227 -7.18 10.46 9.74
CA ASP A 227 -6.29 9.29 9.77
C ASP A 227 -6.99 8.13 9.05
N GLU A 228 -6.41 7.66 7.95
CA GLU A 228 -6.98 6.58 7.14
C GLU A 228 -7.17 5.28 7.93
N ARG A 229 -6.35 5.05 8.97
CA ARG A 229 -6.48 3.89 9.88
C ARG A 229 -7.77 3.97 10.68
N GLU A 230 -8.13 5.18 11.10
CA GLU A 230 -9.40 5.42 11.84
C GLU A 230 -10.61 5.24 10.92
N VAL A 231 -10.51 5.69 9.66
CA VAL A 231 -11.55 5.49 8.64
C VAL A 231 -11.77 4.00 8.42
N VAL A 232 -10.69 3.24 8.15
CA VAL A 232 -10.76 1.78 7.97
C VAL A 232 -11.35 1.10 9.19
N ALA A 233 -10.88 1.43 10.40
CA ALA A 233 -11.40 0.86 11.64
C ALA A 233 -12.89 1.23 11.88
N GLY A 234 -13.28 2.45 11.52
CA GLY A 234 -14.66 2.94 11.61
C GLY A 234 -15.61 2.17 10.70
N TYR A 235 -15.21 1.93 9.46
CA TYR A 235 -15.96 1.13 8.48
C TYR A 235 -16.33 -0.26 9.05
N PHE A 236 -15.37 -0.97 9.61
CA PHE A 236 -15.63 -2.31 10.16
C PHE A 236 -16.42 -2.30 11.49
N ARG A 237 -16.32 -1.23 12.29
CA ARG A 237 -17.18 -1.08 13.48
C ARG A 237 -18.64 -0.89 13.08
N GLY A 238 -18.93 0.00 12.13
CA GLY A 238 -20.28 0.23 11.63
C GLY A 238 -20.93 -1.01 11.01
N GLN A 239 -20.15 -1.84 10.31
CA GLN A 239 -20.66 -3.12 9.79
C GLN A 239 -21.05 -4.11 10.90
N ARG A 240 -20.31 -4.19 12.00
CA ARG A 240 -20.62 -5.06 13.13
C ARG A 240 -21.92 -4.63 13.85
N GLU A 241 -22.12 -3.32 14.03
CA GLU A 241 -23.33 -2.78 14.63
C GLU A 241 -24.56 -2.96 13.73
N GLY A 242 -24.40 -2.79 12.41
CA GLY A 242 -25.43 -3.05 11.41
C GLY A 242 -25.82 -4.52 11.29
N ALA A 243 -24.86 -5.43 11.41
CA ALA A 243 -25.12 -6.88 11.39
C ALA A 243 -25.88 -7.35 12.66
N GLY A 244 -25.60 -6.74 13.83
CA GLY A 244 -26.34 -7.01 15.07
C GLY A 244 -27.79 -6.52 15.04
N LYS A 245 -28.10 -5.49 14.23
CA LYS A 245 -29.47 -4.96 14.07
C LYS A 245 -30.30 -5.68 13.00
N LYS A 246 -29.68 -6.36 12.04
CA LYS A 246 -30.38 -7.09 10.96
C LYS A 246 -30.96 -8.46 11.35
N GLN A 247 -30.74 -8.93 12.58
CA GLN A 247 -31.48 -10.11 13.11
C GLN A 247 -32.91 -9.77 13.59
N GLY A 248 -33.36 -8.53 13.43
CA GLY A 248 -34.72 -8.10 13.80
C GLY A 248 -35.20 -6.98 12.88
N GLN A 249 -35.52 -7.23 11.68
CA GLN A 249 -36.50 -6.56 10.80
C GLN A 249 -36.01 -6.53 9.34
N GLY A 250 -36.71 -7.24 8.46
CA GLY A 250 -36.55 -7.03 7.02
C GLY A 250 -37.28 -5.78 6.58
N THR A 251 -36.67 -5.00 5.72
CA THR A 251 -37.31 -4.28 4.59
C THR A 251 -36.23 -3.64 3.71
N GLU A 252 -36.49 -3.70 2.43
CA GLU A 252 -35.71 -3.18 1.31
C GLU A 252 -35.53 -1.66 1.35
N ASN A 253 -34.33 -1.18 0.92
CA ASN A 253 -34.27 0.00 0.07
C ASN A 253 -32.92 0.03 -0.68
N GLY A 254 -32.98 -0.23 -1.97
CA GLY A 254 -31.88 -0.08 -2.91
C GLY A 254 -31.72 1.36 -3.36
N GLY A 255 -30.68 2.04 -2.91
CA GLY A 255 -30.22 3.30 -3.46
C GLY A 255 -29.18 3.03 -4.56
N LYS A 256 -29.54 3.28 -5.83
CA LYS A 256 -28.61 3.24 -6.95
C LYS A 256 -27.75 4.49 -6.93
N VAL A 257 -26.42 4.30 -6.79
CA VAL A 257 -25.43 5.34 -7.06
C VAL A 257 -24.99 5.20 -8.53
N PRO A 258 -24.95 6.26 -9.33
CA PRO A 258 -24.55 6.18 -10.73
C PRO A 258 -23.06 5.87 -10.87
N ALA A 259 -22.72 4.83 -11.62
CA ALA A 259 -21.36 4.57 -12.07
C ALA A 259 -21.05 5.49 -13.25
N TYR A 260 -20.00 6.29 -13.14
CA TYR A 260 -19.44 7.00 -14.28
C TYR A 260 -18.54 6.04 -15.07
N VAL A 261 -18.94 5.72 -16.28
CA VAL A 261 -18.10 5.02 -17.26
C VAL A 261 -17.43 6.09 -18.11
N VAL A 262 -16.13 6.23 -18.01
CA VAL A 262 -15.33 7.03 -18.94
C VAL A 262 -15.34 6.29 -20.27
N LYS A 263 -15.83 6.97 -21.33
CA LYS A 263 -15.85 6.43 -22.70
C LYS A 263 -14.55 6.72 -23.41
#